data_b1b2074e344542d0b9cdee66aa540f35
#
_entry.id   b1b2074e344542d0b9cdee66aa540f35
#
_cell.length_a   1.000
_cell.length_b   1.000
_cell.length_c   1.000
_cell.angle_alpha   90.00
_cell.angle_beta   90.00
_cell.angle_gamma   90.00
#
_symmetry.space_group_name_H-M   'P 1'
#
loop_
_entity.id
_entity.type
_entity.pdbx_description
1 polymer ?
#
loop_
_entity_poly.entity_id
_entity_poly.type
_entity_poly.pdbx_seq_one_letter_code
_entity_poly.pdbx_strand_id
1 'polypeptide(L)'
;MIDETTAKRRQPGELLTKNDAMRYARARTVRIPQTCKEIEEETFLSNGKMITLLLPNGLEQIGDNAFRRNRLLREVALPHSICKVGSGCFSECEVLEAAYLSKQLKVIPENMFRLDRHLKKVLFTKDSQLETIEGFAFYECNALETILLPAGVREVGDKAFYHCKNLKTVRFPKGLKRIGREAFHFCKLEQLDLPDTLEEIDKKAFFCCKELTKVVIPESVRKIGAEAFHGIAKLEVIEIRHDPEEIGENIANKPVRIRCYQGSKVDAYCQEYGYTVEYIEKQ
;
A
#
# COMPACT_ATOMS: atom_id res chain seq x y z
N MET A 1 -30.30 -26.29 20.85
CA MET A 1 -30.83 -25.21 19.98
C MET A 1 -29.71 -24.81 19.06
N ILE A 2 -29.80 -25.26 17.83
CA ILE A 2 -28.79 -25.03 16.79
C ILE A 2 -29.13 -23.66 16.20
N ASP A 3 -28.17 -22.73 16.29
CA ASP A 3 -28.28 -21.38 15.75
C ASP A 3 -28.25 -21.47 14.20
N GLU A 4 -29.43 -21.40 13.60
CA GLU A 4 -29.60 -21.25 12.17
C GLU A 4 -29.25 -19.81 11.79
N THR A 5 -27.95 -19.52 11.63
CA THR A 5 -27.49 -18.31 10.93
C THR A 5 -28.11 -18.34 9.54
N THR A 6 -29.09 -17.48 9.33
CA THR A 6 -29.83 -17.26 8.09
C THR A 6 -28.88 -16.98 6.91
N ALA A 7 -28.47 -18.06 6.24
CA ALA A 7 -27.88 -17.94 4.91
C ALA A 7 -28.96 -17.35 3.98
N LYS A 8 -28.88 -16.06 3.67
CA LYS A 8 -29.75 -15.42 2.67
C LYS A 8 -29.68 -16.26 1.40
N ARG A 9 -30.81 -16.88 1.00
CA ARG A 9 -30.90 -17.60 -0.28
C ARG A 9 -30.54 -16.64 -1.39
N ARG A 10 -29.38 -16.86 -2.03
CA ARG A 10 -28.95 -16.05 -3.19
C ARG A 10 -29.92 -16.27 -4.34
N GLN A 11 -30.26 -15.19 -5.06
CA GLN A 11 -31.06 -15.28 -6.28
C GLN A 11 -30.18 -15.85 -7.41
N PRO A 12 -30.77 -16.58 -8.37
CA PRO A 12 -30.05 -17.06 -9.55
C PRO A 12 -29.36 -15.91 -10.27
N GLY A 13 -28.05 -16.03 -10.55
CA GLY A 13 -27.25 -15.03 -11.25
C GLY A 13 -26.60 -13.95 -10.37
N GLU A 14 -26.80 -13.97 -9.05
CA GLU A 14 -26.11 -13.05 -8.13
C GLU A 14 -24.63 -13.45 -7.90
N LEU A 15 -24.30 -14.74 -7.95
CA LEU A 15 -22.92 -15.24 -7.88
C LEU A 15 -22.42 -15.62 -9.28
N LEU A 16 -21.26 -15.11 -9.68
CA LEU A 16 -20.56 -15.53 -10.88
C LEU A 16 -19.45 -16.52 -10.51
N THR A 17 -19.58 -17.74 -11.02
CA THR A 17 -18.64 -18.84 -10.73
C THR A 17 -17.62 -19.05 -11.84
N LYS A 18 -16.58 -19.87 -11.55
CA LYS A 18 -15.60 -20.30 -12.58
C LYS A 18 -16.27 -20.95 -13.79
N ASN A 19 -17.31 -21.75 -13.57
CA ASN A 19 -18.06 -22.39 -14.67
C ASN A 19 -18.78 -21.37 -15.55
N ASP A 20 -19.37 -20.36 -14.92
CA ASP A 20 -20.02 -19.26 -15.67
C ASP A 20 -19.02 -18.45 -16.49
N ALA A 21 -17.78 -18.30 -15.99
CA ALA A 21 -16.72 -17.56 -16.66
C ALA A 21 -16.22 -18.24 -17.94
N MET A 22 -16.43 -19.54 -18.12
CA MET A 22 -16.02 -20.28 -19.34
C MET A 22 -16.60 -19.67 -20.63
N ARG A 23 -17.82 -19.09 -20.58
CA ARG A 23 -18.42 -18.38 -21.71
C ARG A 23 -17.64 -17.15 -22.17
N TYR A 24 -16.78 -16.60 -21.32
CA TYR A 24 -15.94 -15.43 -21.61
C TYR A 24 -14.50 -15.78 -22.01
N ALA A 25 -14.13 -17.07 -22.09
CA ALA A 25 -12.76 -17.51 -22.31
C ALA A 25 -12.08 -16.96 -23.58
N ARG A 26 -12.89 -16.58 -24.60
CA ARG A 26 -12.41 -15.98 -25.86
C ARG A 26 -12.77 -14.49 -26.00
N ALA A 27 -13.47 -13.91 -25.02
CA ALA A 27 -13.93 -12.54 -25.08
C ALA A 27 -12.81 -11.53 -24.81
N ARG A 28 -12.66 -10.52 -25.66
CA ARG A 28 -11.76 -9.39 -25.41
C ARG A 28 -12.40 -8.35 -24.48
N THR A 29 -13.71 -8.23 -24.51
CA THR A 29 -14.50 -7.41 -23.58
C THR A 29 -15.39 -8.34 -22.76
N VAL A 30 -15.16 -8.36 -21.46
CA VAL A 30 -15.96 -9.12 -20.50
C VAL A 30 -16.91 -8.16 -19.81
N ARG A 31 -18.22 -8.35 -20.05
CA ARG A 31 -19.27 -7.60 -19.35
C ARG A 31 -19.95 -8.51 -18.34
N ILE A 32 -19.75 -8.21 -17.07
CA ILE A 32 -20.39 -8.93 -15.97
C ILE A 32 -21.89 -8.59 -15.94
N PRO A 33 -22.80 -9.57 -15.74
CA PRO A 33 -24.24 -9.33 -15.71
C PRO A 33 -24.66 -8.32 -14.64
N GLN A 34 -25.70 -7.52 -14.92
CA GLN A 34 -26.19 -6.50 -13.98
C GLN A 34 -26.77 -7.08 -12.69
N THR A 35 -27.20 -8.35 -12.70
CA THR A 35 -27.69 -9.06 -11.52
C THR A 35 -26.57 -9.54 -10.58
N CYS A 36 -25.32 -9.57 -11.05
CA CYS A 36 -24.20 -10.11 -10.29
C CYS A 36 -23.86 -9.22 -9.09
N LYS A 37 -23.84 -9.83 -7.93
CA LYS A 37 -23.47 -9.23 -6.64
C LYS A 37 -22.08 -9.65 -6.18
N GLU A 38 -21.66 -10.84 -6.59
CA GLU A 38 -20.43 -11.45 -6.15
C GLU A 38 -19.75 -12.22 -7.29
N ILE A 39 -18.44 -12.10 -7.38
CA ILE A 39 -17.57 -12.88 -8.26
C ILE A 39 -16.76 -13.82 -7.36
N GLU A 40 -16.84 -15.12 -7.64
CA GLU A 40 -16.14 -16.16 -6.90
C GLU A 40 -14.61 -16.03 -7.04
N GLU A 41 -13.88 -16.65 -6.14
CA GLU A 41 -12.42 -16.73 -6.22
C GLU A 41 -11.94 -17.34 -7.53
N GLU A 42 -10.80 -16.84 -8.05
CA GLU A 42 -10.15 -17.33 -9.28
C GLU A 42 -11.06 -17.42 -10.53
N THR A 43 -12.21 -16.79 -10.53
CA THR A 43 -13.22 -16.90 -11.61
C THR A 43 -12.65 -16.59 -12.99
N PHE A 44 -11.79 -15.57 -13.11
CA PHE A 44 -11.13 -15.19 -14.37
C PHE A 44 -9.60 -15.34 -14.27
N LEU A 45 -9.11 -16.23 -13.40
CA LEU A 45 -7.67 -16.46 -13.25
C LEU A 45 -7.03 -16.78 -14.60
N SER A 46 -6.00 -16.02 -14.97
CA SER A 46 -5.22 -16.21 -16.20
C SER A 46 -6.04 -16.15 -17.49
N ASN A 47 -7.10 -15.33 -17.56
CA ASN A 47 -7.81 -15.11 -18.82
C ASN A 47 -6.94 -14.30 -19.79
N GLY A 48 -6.28 -15.01 -20.70
CA GLY A 48 -5.32 -14.44 -21.66
C GLY A 48 -5.93 -13.63 -22.82
N LYS A 49 -7.24 -13.35 -22.82
CA LYS A 49 -7.93 -12.62 -23.88
C LYS A 49 -8.60 -11.33 -23.44
N MET A 50 -8.90 -11.20 -22.15
CA MET A 50 -9.60 -10.04 -21.60
C MET A 50 -8.74 -8.77 -21.70
N ILE A 51 -9.24 -7.79 -22.44
CA ILE A 51 -8.63 -6.44 -22.55
C ILE A 51 -9.45 -5.43 -21.75
N THR A 52 -10.77 -5.57 -21.76
CA THR A 52 -11.72 -4.66 -21.12
C THR A 52 -12.63 -5.45 -20.19
N LEU A 53 -12.72 -4.97 -18.95
CA LEU A 53 -13.61 -5.50 -17.92
C LEU A 53 -14.66 -4.45 -17.57
N LEU A 54 -15.95 -4.83 -17.69
CA LEU A 54 -17.08 -3.95 -17.35
C LEU A 54 -17.85 -4.58 -16.19
N LEU A 55 -17.71 -3.97 -15.01
CA LEU A 55 -18.35 -4.40 -13.77
C LEU A 55 -19.68 -3.68 -13.55
N PRO A 56 -20.74 -4.36 -13.06
CA PRO A 56 -22.05 -3.74 -12.84
C PRO A 56 -22.06 -2.89 -11.56
N ASN A 57 -22.85 -1.82 -11.54
CA ASN A 57 -22.98 -0.93 -10.39
C ASN A 57 -23.51 -1.60 -9.10
N GLY A 58 -24.07 -2.80 -9.22
CA GLY A 58 -24.58 -3.55 -8.08
C GLY A 58 -23.61 -4.60 -7.52
N LEU A 59 -22.41 -4.74 -8.09
CA LEU A 59 -21.41 -5.71 -7.61
C LEU A 59 -20.87 -5.28 -6.25
N GLU A 60 -20.90 -6.18 -5.28
CA GLU A 60 -20.53 -5.90 -3.89
C GLU A 60 -19.20 -6.55 -3.48
N GLN A 61 -18.90 -7.74 -4.02
CA GLN A 61 -17.72 -8.50 -3.63
C GLN A 61 -17.02 -9.16 -4.82
N ILE A 62 -15.69 -9.23 -4.74
CA ILE A 62 -14.83 -9.94 -5.69
C ILE A 62 -13.92 -10.85 -4.86
N GLY A 63 -13.87 -12.14 -5.20
CA GLY A 63 -13.09 -13.15 -4.49
C GLY A 63 -11.58 -13.08 -4.74
N ASP A 64 -10.86 -13.93 -4.01
CA ASP A 64 -9.40 -14.01 -4.09
C ASP A 64 -8.93 -14.40 -5.50
N ASN A 65 -7.86 -13.75 -5.98
CA ASN A 65 -7.26 -14.01 -7.28
C ASN A 65 -8.24 -13.97 -8.47
N ALA A 66 -9.44 -13.38 -8.33
CA ALA A 66 -10.51 -13.49 -9.33
C ALA A 66 -10.08 -13.02 -10.73
N PHE A 67 -9.22 -12.01 -10.81
CA PHE A 67 -8.68 -11.48 -12.07
C PHE A 67 -7.15 -11.57 -12.15
N ARG A 68 -6.52 -12.40 -11.32
CA ARG A 68 -5.06 -12.56 -11.34
C ARG A 68 -4.58 -13.04 -12.70
N ARG A 69 -3.41 -12.54 -13.16
CA ARG A 69 -2.77 -12.86 -14.46
C ARG A 69 -3.59 -12.54 -15.70
N ASN A 70 -4.44 -11.53 -15.64
CA ASN A 70 -5.09 -11.00 -16.82
C ASN A 70 -4.14 -10.06 -17.57
N ARG A 71 -3.21 -10.65 -18.31
CA ARG A 71 -2.05 -9.96 -18.91
C ARG A 71 -2.37 -8.95 -19.99
N LEU A 72 -3.60 -8.87 -20.48
CA LEU A 72 -4.04 -7.91 -21.48
C LEU A 72 -4.97 -6.85 -20.89
N LEU A 73 -5.39 -6.97 -19.63
CA LEU A 73 -6.25 -6.00 -18.94
C LEU A 73 -5.48 -4.70 -18.70
N ARG A 74 -5.98 -3.58 -19.27
CA ARG A 74 -5.29 -2.29 -19.20
C ARG A 74 -5.77 -1.41 -18.07
N GLU A 75 -7.03 -1.53 -17.71
CA GLU A 75 -7.63 -0.67 -16.70
C GLU A 75 -8.72 -1.42 -15.93
N VAL A 76 -8.92 -1.07 -14.68
CA VAL A 76 -10.01 -1.56 -13.85
C VAL A 76 -10.69 -0.39 -13.15
N ALA A 77 -12.04 -0.36 -13.24
CA ALA A 77 -12.87 0.58 -12.51
C ALA A 77 -13.81 -0.21 -11.58
N LEU A 78 -13.57 -0.12 -10.29
CA LEU A 78 -14.40 -0.74 -9.27
C LEU A 78 -15.64 0.14 -9.03
N PRO A 79 -16.86 -0.36 -9.25
CA PRO A 79 -18.08 0.39 -8.94
C PRO A 79 -18.17 0.70 -7.44
N HIS A 80 -18.86 1.79 -7.11
CA HIS A 80 -18.95 2.28 -5.72
C HIS A 80 -19.68 1.33 -4.76
N SER A 81 -20.39 0.34 -5.29
CA SER A 81 -21.02 -0.72 -4.48
C SER A 81 -20.04 -1.73 -3.92
N ILE A 82 -18.83 -1.86 -4.50
CA ILE A 82 -17.83 -2.82 -4.00
C ILE A 82 -17.32 -2.38 -2.64
N CYS A 83 -17.57 -3.25 -1.65
CA CYS A 83 -17.10 -3.10 -0.27
C CYS A 83 -16.01 -4.12 0.09
N LYS A 84 -15.85 -5.20 -0.67
CA LYS A 84 -14.85 -6.24 -0.42
C LYS A 84 -14.20 -6.72 -1.72
N VAL A 85 -12.88 -6.79 -1.70
CA VAL A 85 -12.04 -7.39 -2.76
C VAL A 85 -11.11 -8.39 -2.09
N GLY A 86 -10.95 -9.55 -2.69
CA GLY A 86 -10.09 -10.61 -2.19
C GLY A 86 -8.60 -10.38 -2.47
N SER A 87 -7.77 -11.15 -1.76
CA SER A 87 -6.32 -11.12 -1.90
C SER A 87 -5.87 -11.45 -3.32
N GLY A 88 -4.83 -10.77 -3.82
CA GLY A 88 -4.26 -11.01 -5.14
C GLY A 88 -5.20 -10.75 -6.33
N CYS A 89 -6.35 -10.11 -6.12
CA CYS A 89 -7.44 -10.03 -7.10
C CYS A 89 -7.00 -9.60 -8.49
N PHE A 90 -6.11 -8.60 -8.63
CA PHE A 90 -5.58 -8.11 -9.90
C PHE A 90 -4.07 -8.37 -10.04
N SER A 91 -3.47 -9.19 -9.18
CA SER A 91 -2.04 -9.46 -9.19
C SER A 91 -1.55 -10.01 -10.53
N GLU A 92 -0.35 -9.63 -10.95
CA GLU A 92 0.29 -10.08 -12.19
C GLU A 92 -0.48 -9.70 -13.48
N CYS A 93 -1.24 -8.60 -13.47
CA CYS A 93 -1.85 -7.99 -14.65
C CYS A 93 -0.81 -7.11 -15.35
N GLU A 94 0.05 -7.72 -16.17
CA GLU A 94 1.31 -7.14 -16.67
C GLU A 94 1.17 -5.77 -17.38
N VAL A 95 0.05 -5.50 -18.03
CA VAL A 95 -0.19 -4.23 -18.75
C VAL A 95 -1.25 -3.35 -18.10
N LEU A 96 -1.64 -3.64 -16.85
CA LEU A 96 -2.57 -2.79 -16.11
C LEU A 96 -1.94 -1.42 -15.84
N GLU A 97 -2.54 -0.35 -16.38
CA GLU A 97 -2.03 1.01 -16.29
C GLU A 97 -2.77 1.86 -15.26
N ALA A 98 -4.05 1.60 -15.04
CA ALA A 98 -4.88 2.40 -14.13
C ALA A 98 -5.88 1.56 -13.33
N ALA A 99 -6.06 1.93 -12.07
CA ALA A 99 -7.07 1.37 -11.18
C ALA A 99 -7.88 2.50 -10.52
N TYR A 100 -9.22 2.45 -10.69
CA TYR A 100 -10.17 3.36 -10.06
C TYR A 100 -10.87 2.61 -8.93
N LEU A 101 -10.63 3.00 -7.69
CA LEU A 101 -11.07 2.24 -6.53
C LEU A 101 -12.43 2.70 -6.00
N SER A 102 -13.20 1.74 -5.47
CA SER A 102 -14.49 2.00 -4.85
C SER A 102 -14.34 2.88 -3.61
N LYS A 103 -15.28 3.81 -3.43
CA LYS A 103 -15.31 4.64 -2.22
C LYS A 103 -15.64 3.86 -0.94
N GLN A 104 -16.36 2.73 -1.06
CA GLN A 104 -16.73 1.89 0.08
C GLN A 104 -15.66 0.87 0.48
N LEU A 105 -14.58 0.74 -0.31
CA LEU A 105 -13.51 -0.17 0.01
C LEU A 105 -12.72 0.34 1.22
N LYS A 106 -12.76 -0.40 2.33
CA LYS A 106 -12.03 -0.05 3.55
C LYS A 106 -10.60 -0.57 3.56
N VAL A 107 -10.34 -1.64 2.82
CA VAL A 107 -9.04 -2.31 2.80
C VAL A 107 -8.62 -2.56 1.36
N ILE A 108 -7.39 -2.15 1.01
CA ILE A 108 -6.71 -2.71 -0.17
C ILE A 108 -6.06 -4.00 0.31
N PRO A 109 -6.56 -5.18 -0.12
CA PRO A 109 -6.13 -6.45 0.43
C PRO A 109 -4.72 -6.83 -0.01
N GLU A 110 -4.16 -7.80 0.70
CA GLU A 110 -2.85 -8.35 0.44
C GLU A 110 -2.66 -8.75 -1.03
N ASN A 111 -1.51 -8.41 -1.61
CA ASN A 111 -1.16 -8.74 -2.99
C ASN A 111 -2.10 -8.18 -4.07
N MET A 112 -3.03 -7.27 -3.81
CA MET A 112 -4.08 -6.86 -4.77
C MET A 112 -3.53 -6.49 -6.15
N PHE A 113 -2.44 -5.71 -6.21
CA PHE A 113 -1.77 -5.26 -7.45
C PHE A 113 -0.32 -5.73 -7.52
N ARG A 114 0.01 -6.80 -6.83
CA ARG A 114 1.38 -7.34 -6.78
C ARG A 114 1.88 -7.66 -8.19
N LEU A 115 3.06 -7.15 -8.56
CA LEU A 115 3.70 -7.32 -9.87
C LEU A 115 2.97 -6.67 -11.06
N ASP A 116 2.10 -5.70 -10.82
CA ASP A 116 1.48 -4.89 -11.87
C ASP A 116 2.47 -3.78 -12.30
N ARG A 117 3.51 -4.21 -13.01
CA ARG A 117 4.69 -3.38 -13.30
C ARG A 117 4.42 -2.14 -14.15
N HIS A 118 3.30 -2.09 -14.85
CA HIS A 118 2.86 -0.96 -15.67
C HIS A 118 1.80 -0.08 -14.99
N LEU A 119 1.40 -0.39 -13.75
CA LEU A 119 0.42 0.41 -13.01
C LEU A 119 1.00 1.80 -12.70
N LYS A 120 0.45 2.81 -13.40
CA LYS A 120 0.87 4.22 -13.32
C LYS A 120 -0.03 5.02 -12.38
N LYS A 121 -1.31 4.65 -12.29
CA LYS A 121 -2.33 5.44 -11.59
C LYS A 121 -3.21 4.57 -10.72
N VAL A 122 -3.33 4.95 -9.45
CA VAL A 122 -4.32 4.43 -8.51
C VAL A 122 -5.13 5.62 -8.04
N LEU A 123 -6.44 5.61 -8.35
CA LEU A 123 -7.32 6.74 -8.15
C LEU A 123 -8.37 6.42 -7.09
N PHE A 124 -8.45 7.28 -6.10
CA PHE A 124 -9.40 7.24 -5.01
C PHE A 124 -10.41 8.37 -5.15
N THR A 125 -11.64 8.16 -4.72
CA THR A 125 -12.62 9.24 -4.62
C THR A 125 -12.34 10.10 -3.39
N LYS A 126 -12.81 11.37 -3.39
CA LYS A 126 -12.62 12.28 -2.25
C LYS A 126 -13.24 11.76 -0.95
N ASP A 127 -14.33 11.00 -1.05
CA ASP A 127 -15.07 10.39 0.05
C ASP A 127 -14.70 8.91 0.29
N SER A 128 -13.51 8.49 -0.11
CA SER A 128 -12.99 7.14 0.09
C SER A 128 -12.96 6.77 1.57
N GLN A 129 -13.49 5.59 1.89
CA GLN A 129 -13.51 5.01 3.25
C GLN A 129 -12.29 4.12 3.53
N LEU A 130 -11.24 4.20 2.71
CA LEU A 130 -10.06 3.38 2.86
C LEU A 130 -9.36 3.65 4.19
N GLU A 131 -9.11 2.60 4.96
CA GLU A 131 -8.45 2.63 6.27
C GLU A 131 -7.09 1.94 6.26
N THR A 132 -6.95 0.86 5.47
CA THR A 132 -5.75 0.02 5.48
C THR A 132 -5.29 -0.37 4.07
N ILE A 133 -3.98 -0.33 3.88
CA ILE A 133 -3.30 -0.95 2.73
C ILE A 133 -2.53 -2.13 3.28
N GLU A 134 -2.94 -3.35 2.94
CA GLU A 134 -2.31 -4.57 3.45
C GLU A 134 -0.97 -4.89 2.80
N GLY A 135 -0.33 -5.94 3.29
CA GLY A 135 1.00 -6.35 2.85
C GLY A 135 1.08 -6.65 1.36
N PHE A 136 2.22 -6.30 0.73
CA PHE A 136 2.49 -6.54 -0.68
C PHE A 136 1.48 -5.96 -1.68
N ALA A 137 0.53 -5.12 -1.25
CA ALA A 137 -0.58 -4.63 -2.07
C ALA A 137 -0.14 -4.03 -3.41
N PHE A 138 0.98 -3.31 -3.45
CA PHE A 138 1.60 -2.69 -4.63
C PHE A 138 3.05 -3.16 -4.84
N TYR A 139 3.39 -4.37 -4.39
CA TYR A 139 4.74 -4.93 -4.53
C TYR A 139 5.20 -4.95 -5.99
N GLU A 140 6.33 -4.31 -6.30
CA GLU A 140 6.89 -4.15 -7.66
C GLU A 140 5.96 -3.45 -8.67
N CYS A 141 5.10 -2.52 -8.25
CA CYS A 141 4.39 -1.61 -9.17
C CYS A 141 5.38 -0.56 -9.71
N ASN A 142 6.24 -0.97 -10.62
CA ASN A 142 7.41 -0.20 -11.03
C ASN A 142 7.09 1.10 -11.79
N ALA A 143 5.93 1.21 -12.42
CA ALA A 143 5.53 2.41 -13.17
C ALA A 143 4.79 3.45 -12.30
N LEU A 144 4.49 3.13 -11.02
CA LEU A 144 3.83 4.05 -10.11
C LEU A 144 4.81 5.14 -9.66
N GLU A 145 4.54 6.40 -10.05
CA GLU A 145 5.40 7.53 -9.69
C GLU A 145 4.87 8.34 -8.51
N THR A 146 3.55 8.40 -8.37
CA THR A 146 2.90 9.18 -7.31
C THR A 146 1.68 8.45 -6.79
N ILE A 147 1.47 8.50 -5.47
CA ILE A 147 0.23 8.06 -4.84
C ILE A 147 -0.23 9.05 -3.77
N LEU A 148 -1.52 9.39 -3.80
CA LEU A 148 -2.17 10.28 -2.84
C LEU A 148 -3.10 9.43 -1.98
N LEU A 149 -2.66 9.07 -0.77
CA LEU A 149 -3.46 8.21 0.12
C LEU A 149 -4.68 8.96 0.67
N PRO A 150 -5.88 8.34 0.70
CA PRO A 150 -7.08 8.94 1.25
C PRO A 150 -6.94 9.33 2.72
N ALA A 151 -7.72 10.31 3.17
CA ALA A 151 -7.66 10.86 4.53
C ALA A 151 -7.96 9.81 5.64
N GLY A 152 -8.69 8.75 5.28
CA GLY A 152 -9.05 7.66 6.19
C GLY A 152 -7.93 6.68 6.52
N VAL A 153 -6.87 6.63 5.71
CA VAL A 153 -5.80 5.61 5.86
C VAL A 153 -5.05 5.79 7.17
N ARG A 154 -4.98 4.70 7.93
CA ARG A 154 -4.31 4.58 9.23
C ARG A 154 -3.05 3.73 9.16
N GLU A 155 -2.99 2.80 8.24
CA GLU A 155 -1.92 1.82 8.15
C GLU A 155 -1.49 1.55 6.71
N VAL A 156 -0.16 1.50 6.51
CA VAL A 156 0.50 0.96 5.32
C VAL A 156 1.24 -0.29 5.76
N GLY A 157 0.80 -1.44 5.28
CA GLY A 157 1.28 -2.76 5.68
C GLY A 157 2.68 -3.11 5.17
N ASP A 158 3.14 -4.29 5.60
CA ASP A 158 4.49 -4.79 5.31
C ASP A 158 4.69 -4.96 3.80
N LYS A 159 5.79 -4.41 3.26
CA LYS A 159 6.14 -4.47 1.83
C LYS A 159 5.07 -3.94 0.87
N ALA A 160 4.15 -3.10 1.35
CA ALA A 160 3.03 -2.62 0.54
C ALA A 160 3.49 -1.96 -0.77
N PHE A 161 4.56 -1.17 -0.76
CA PHE A 161 5.17 -0.52 -1.93
C PHE A 161 6.61 -0.98 -2.18
N TYR A 162 6.95 -2.20 -1.75
CA TYR A 162 8.29 -2.76 -1.93
C TYR A 162 8.70 -2.76 -3.41
N HIS A 163 9.89 -2.21 -3.72
CA HIS A 163 10.41 -2.11 -5.08
C HIS A 163 9.53 -1.31 -6.06
N CYS A 164 8.72 -0.38 -5.61
CA CYS A 164 8.11 0.62 -6.49
C CYS A 164 9.18 1.62 -6.96
N LYS A 165 10.04 1.19 -7.89
CA LYS A 165 11.33 1.84 -8.26
C LYS A 165 11.21 3.27 -8.77
N ASN A 166 10.04 3.66 -9.26
CA ASN A 166 9.78 5.01 -9.75
C ASN A 166 8.88 5.83 -8.83
N LEU A 167 8.48 5.30 -7.66
CA LEU A 167 7.64 6.02 -6.70
C LEU A 167 8.44 7.15 -6.04
N LYS A 168 8.19 8.38 -6.50
CA LYS A 168 8.86 9.61 -6.07
C LYS A 168 8.10 10.33 -4.97
N THR A 169 6.77 10.31 -5.05
CA THR A 169 5.91 11.10 -4.17
C THR A 169 4.82 10.24 -3.55
N VAL A 170 4.77 10.25 -2.24
CA VAL A 170 3.68 9.69 -1.45
C VAL A 170 3.10 10.82 -0.59
N ARG A 171 1.81 11.11 -0.74
CA ARG A 171 1.12 12.01 0.19
C ARG A 171 0.47 11.18 1.28
N PHE A 172 1.05 11.22 2.47
CA PHE A 172 0.50 10.58 3.65
C PHE A 172 -0.66 11.41 4.24
N PRO A 173 -1.76 10.76 4.67
CA PRO A 173 -2.85 11.47 5.34
C PRO A 173 -2.48 11.79 6.78
N LYS A 174 -3.10 12.87 7.31
CA LYS A 174 -2.89 13.32 8.70
C LYS A 174 -3.29 12.29 9.77
N GLY A 175 -3.96 11.21 9.42
CA GLY A 175 -4.40 10.18 10.35
C GLY A 175 -3.55 8.92 10.34
N LEU A 176 -2.50 8.86 9.53
CA LEU A 176 -1.64 7.66 9.45
C LEU A 176 -0.95 7.39 10.79
N LYS A 177 -0.98 6.12 11.21
CA LYS A 177 -0.44 5.63 12.48
C LYS A 177 0.77 4.73 12.31
N ARG A 178 0.77 3.88 11.29
CA ARG A 178 1.81 2.85 11.11
C ARG A 178 2.30 2.78 9.66
N ILE A 179 3.61 2.67 9.52
CA ILE A 179 4.30 2.29 8.27
C ILE A 179 5.04 0.98 8.56
N GLY A 180 4.60 -0.09 7.91
CA GLY A 180 5.05 -1.46 8.14
C GLY A 180 6.45 -1.74 7.62
N ARG A 181 6.92 -2.96 7.91
CA ARG A 181 8.25 -3.46 7.54
C ARG A 181 8.45 -3.40 6.03
N GLU A 182 9.59 -2.82 5.63
CA GLU A 182 9.99 -2.73 4.22
C GLU A 182 8.92 -2.09 3.31
N ALA A 183 7.99 -1.29 3.87
CA ALA A 183 6.83 -0.77 3.14
C ALA A 183 7.22 0.02 1.89
N PHE A 184 8.29 0.82 1.94
CA PHE A 184 8.82 1.62 0.83
C PHE A 184 10.26 1.24 0.45
N HIS A 185 10.66 0.00 0.72
CA HIS A 185 11.99 -0.52 0.40
C HIS A 185 12.28 -0.38 -1.10
N PHE A 186 13.43 0.24 -1.47
CA PHE A 186 13.84 0.54 -2.84
C PHE A 186 12.89 1.45 -3.64
N CYS A 187 12.13 2.32 -2.97
CA CYS A 187 11.41 3.38 -3.65
C CYS A 187 12.34 4.57 -3.99
N LYS A 188 11.90 5.41 -4.93
CA LYS A 188 12.66 6.59 -5.37
C LYS A 188 12.15 7.88 -4.70
N LEU A 189 11.73 7.80 -3.43
CA LEU A 189 11.17 8.95 -2.71
C LEU A 189 12.16 10.12 -2.70
N GLU A 190 11.70 11.30 -3.14
CA GLU A 190 12.49 12.53 -3.19
C GLU A 190 12.29 13.36 -1.91
N GLN A 191 11.10 13.28 -1.31
CA GLN A 191 10.73 13.96 -0.06
C GLN A 191 9.94 13.02 0.82
N LEU A 192 9.98 13.26 2.13
CA LEU A 192 9.28 12.45 3.12
C LEU A 192 8.62 13.36 4.17
N ASP A 193 7.34 13.68 3.93
CA ASP A 193 6.52 14.46 4.84
C ASP A 193 5.69 13.51 5.71
N LEU A 194 6.22 13.16 6.88
CA LEU A 194 5.57 12.27 7.85
C LEU A 194 4.54 13.06 8.67
N PRO A 195 3.30 12.54 8.87
CA PRO A 195 2.27 13.25 9.62
C PRO A 195 2.50 13.17 11.13
N ASP A 196 2.06 14.20 11.86
CA ASP A 196 2.18 14.33 13.32
C ASP A 196 1.38 13.29 14.13
N THR A 197 0.72 12.38 13.46
CA THR A 197 -0.02 11.27 14.07
C THR A 197 0.68 9.93 13.93
N LEU A 198 1.80 9.88 13.21
CA LEU A 198 2.53 8.64 12.97
C LEU A 198 3.16 8.14 14.27
N GLU A 199 2.89 6.90 14.63
CA GLU A 199 3.35 6.28 15.88
C GLU A 199 4.46 5.26 15.65
N GLU A 200 4.45 4.57 14.50
CA GLU A 200 5.41 3.50 14.21
C GLU A 200 5.97 3.58 12.79
N ILE A 201 7.30 3.52 12.70
CA ILE A 201 8.07 3.29 11.48
C ILE A 201 8.79 1.96 11.68
N ASP A 202 8.39 0.91 10.99
CA ASP A 202 8.91 -0.43 11.24
C ASP A 202 10.25 -0.67 10.52
N LYS A 203 10.84 -1.85 10.78
CA LYS A 203 12.14 -2.28 10.25
C LYS A 203 12.23 -2.10 8.74
N LYS A 204 13.32 -1.43 8.27
CA LYS A 204 13.61 -1.21 6.86
C LYS A 204 12.52 -0.48 6.08
N ALA A 205 11.63 0.26 6.75
CA ALA A 205 10.47 0.89 6.10
C ALA A 205 10.84 1.73 4.88
N PHE A 206 11.94 2.48 4.92
CA PHE A 206 12.46 3.34 3.85
C PHE A 206 13.86 2.92 3.38
N PHE A 207 14.22 1.65 3.57
CA PHE A 207 15.54 1.15 3.19
C PHE A 207 15.82 1.38 1.70
N CYS A 208 17.00 1.94 1.38
CA CYS A 208 17.41 2.26 0.01
C CYS A 208 16.49 3.22 -0.76
N CYS A 209 15.77 4.14 -0.09
CA CYS A 209 15.12 5.29 -0.73
C CYS A 209 16.16 6.35 -1.11
N LYS A 210 16.94 6.09 -2.14
CA LYS A 210 18.24 6.73 -2.44
C LYS A 210 18.20 8.24 -2.72
N GLU A 211 17.03 8.83 -2.94
CA GLU A 211 16.89 10.25 -3.28
C GLU A 211 16.59 11.14 -2.06
N LEU A 212 16.27 10.55 -0.89
CA LEU A 212 16.04 11.33 0.33
C LEU A 212 17.33 11.98 0.81
N THR A 213 17.26 13.28 1.13
CA THR A 213 18.38 14.05 1.67
C THR A 213 18.19 14.43 3.14
N LYS A 214 16.96 14.57 3.56
CA LYS A 214 16.59 14.93 4.94
C LYS A 214 15.35 14.15 5.39
N VAL A 215 15.32 13.77 6.65
CA VAL A 215 14.15 13.18 7.32
C VAL A 215 13.91 13.93 8.63
N VAL A 216 12.66 14.29 8.90
CA VAL A 216 12.22 14.81 10.21
C VAL A 216 11.25 13.80 10.79
N ILE A 217 11.58 13.28 11.98
CA ILE A 217 10.73 12.32 12.69
C ILE A 217 9.75 13.09 13.56
N PRO A 218 8.42 12.93 13.34
CA PRO A 218 7.40 13.57 14.18
C PRO A 218 7.50 13.15 15.65
N GLU A 219 7.12 14.02 16.56
CA GLU A 219 7.16 13.76 18.01
C GLU A 219 6.22 12.65 18.47
N SER A 220 5.21 12.33 17.65
CA SER A 220 4.29 11.21 17.87
C SER A 220 4.90 9.83 17.66
N VAL A 221 6.05 9.74 16.99
CA VAL A 221 6.70 8.45 16.67
C VAL A 221 7.32 7.84 17.93
N ARG A 222 6.78 6.72 18.36
CA ARG A 222 7.23 5.95 19.51
C ARG A 222 8.29 4.92 19.16
N LYS A 223 8.20 4.38 17.92
CA LYS A 223 9.08 3.31 17.47
C LYS A 223 9.70 3.62 16.12
N ILE A 224 11.02 3.51 16.04
CA ILE A 224 11.83 3.55 14.81
C ILE A 224 12.50 2.19 14.68
N GLY A 225 12.11 1.39 13.70
CA GLY A 225 12.62 0.05 13.49
C GLY A 225 14.08 0.04 12.97
N ALA A 226 14.75 -1.09 13.18
CA ALA A 226 16.11 -1.28 12.71
C ALA A 226 16.24 -1.02 11.20
N GLU A 227 17.31 -0.34 10.80
CA GLU A 227 17.64 -0.04 9.41
C GLU A 227 16.55 0.76 8.66
N ALA A 228 15.65 1.48 9.36
CA ALA A 228 14.50 2.15 8.77
C ALA A 228 14.87 3.09 7.62
N PHE A 229 16.00 3.79 7.70
CA PHE A 229 16.53 4.73 6.70
C PHE A 229 17.92 4.32 6.21
N HIS A 230 18.29 3.04 6.34
CA HIS A 230 19.60 2.55 5.91
C HIS A 230 19.65 2.39 4.38
N GLY A 231 20.84 2.48 3.79
CA GLY A 231 21.04 2.35 2.34
C GLY A 231 20.69 3.62 1.54
N ILE A 232 20.46 4.77 2.20
CA ILE A 232 20.14 6.05 1.58
C ILE A 232 21.41 6.89 1.42
N ALA A 233 22.05 6.78 0.26
CA ALA A 233 23.37 7.39 0.04
C ALA A 233 23.39 8.92 0.09
N LYS A 234 22.26 9.59 -0.20
CA LYS A 234 22.13 11.05 -0.20
C LYS A 234 21.64 11.62 1.14
N LEU A 235 21.32 10.77 2.10
CA LEU A 235 20.76 11.22 3.38
C LEU A 235 21.85 11.93 4.20
N GLU A 236 21.65 13.22 4.44
CA GLU A 236 22.55 14.05 5.20
C GLU A 236 22.16 14.19 6.66
N VAL A 237 20.85 14.28 6.91
CA VAL A 237 20.31 14.63 8.24
C VAL A 237 19.06 13.86 8.56
N ILE A 238 19.01 13.31 9.77
CA ILE A 238 17.77 12.87 10.43
C ILE A 238 17.56 13.74 11.68
N GLU A 239 16.39 14.38 11.78
CA GLU A 239 16.04 15.23 12.91
C GLU A 239 15.03 14.52 13.81
N ILE A 240 15.35 14.37 15.12
CA ILE A 240 14.51 13.70 16.13
C ILE A 240 14.47 14.62 17.35
N ARG A 241 13.34 15.29 17.59
CA ARG A 241 13.15 16.29 18.65
C ARG A 241 12.49 15.75 19.93
N HIS A 242 12.43 14.45 20.07
CA HIS A 242 11.82 13.76 21.21
C HIS A 242 12.58 12.48 21.52
N ASP A 243 12.18 11.75 22.53
CA ASP A 243 12.74 10.46 22.89
C ASP A 243 11.76 9.33 22.55
N PRO A 244 11.92 8.65 21.40
CA PRO A 244 11.13 7.47 21.07
C PRO A 244 11.26 6.39 22.15
N GLU A 245 10.21 5.58 22.32
CA GLU A 245 10.23 4.43 23.24
C GLU A 245 11.25 3.38 22.79
N GLU A 246 11.33 3.16 21.47
CA GLU A 246 12.21 2.18 20.83
C GLU A 246 12.93 2.80 19.63
N ILE A 247 14.26 2.63 19.56
CA ILE A 247 15.09 2.94 18.40
C ILE A 247 15.87 1.68 18.04
N GLY A 248 15.60 1.12 16.86
CA GLY A 248 16.27 -0.08 16.40
C GLY A 248 17.71 0.16 15.96
N GLU A 249 18.44 -0.93 15.75
CA GLU A 249 19.85 -0.89 15.37
C GLU A 249 20.04 -0.22 14.00
N ASN A 250 21.13 0.56 13.88
CA ASN A 250 21.62 1.10 12.60
C ASN A 250 20.53 1.77 11.73
N ILE A 251 19.72 2.67 12.34
CA ILE A 251 18.59 3.31 11.63
C ILE A 251 18.99 3.97 10.29
N ALA A 252 20.25 4.37 10.12
CA ALA A 252 20.76 4.96 8.87
C ALA A 252 22.24 4.59 8.63
N ASN A 253 22.76 4.93 7.44
CA ASN A 253 24.20 4.84 7.16
C ASN A 253 24.98 6.00 7.77
N LYS A 254 26.25 5.75 8.12
CA LYS A 254 27.22 6.82 8.34
C LYS A 254 27.75 7.34 6.98
N PRO A 255 28.00 8.65 6.82
CA PRO A 255 28.15 9.68 7.86
C PRO A 255 26.89 10.56 8.09
N VAL A 256 25.68 10.03 8.08
CA VAL A 256 24.46 10.81 8.37
C VAL A 256 24.61 11.53 9.73
N ARG A 257 24.13 12.78 9.81
CA ARG A 257 24.06 13.56 11.06
C ARG A 257 22.67 13.36 11.70
N ILE A 258 22.66 13.08 12.99
CA ILE A 258 21.42 13.03 13.79
C ILE A 258 21.28 14.34 14.54
N ARG A 259 20.20 15.07 14.31
CA ARG A 259 19.85 16.29 15.06
C ARG A 259 18.95 15.92 16.23
N CYS A 260 19.42 16.14 17.44
CA CYS A 260 18.67 15.81 18.66
C CYS A 260 19.03 16.74 19.83
N TYR A 261 18.34 16.59 20.95
CA TYR A 261 18.67 17.30 22.19
C TYR A 261 19.85 16.64 22.90
N GLN A 262 20.76 17.47 23.43
CA GLN A 262 21.86 16.99 24.27
C GLN A 262 21.34 16.26 25.52
N GLY A 263 21.91 15.10 25.85
CA GLY A 263 21.54 14.26 26.99
C GLY A 263 20.20 13.50 26.79
N SER A 264 19.61 13.50 25.60
CA SER A 264 18.41 12.71 25.27
C SER A 264 18.75 11.22 25.09
N LYS A 265 17.71 10.35 25.04
CA LYS A 265 17.91 8.94 24.64
C LYS A 265 18.49 8.82 23.24
N VAL A 266 18.09 9.72 22.32
CA VAL A 266 18.62 9.77 20.96
C VAL A 266 20.12 10.12 20.97
N ASP A 267 20.57 11.03 21.84
CA ASP A 267 22.00 11.36 22.00
C ASP A 267 22.79 10.12 22.50
N ALA A 268 22.31 9.42 23.52
CA ALA A 268 22.91 8.20 24.00
C ALA A 268 23.00 7.11 22.91
N TYR A 269 21.90 6.92 22.14
CA TYR A 269 21.88 6.04 20.99
C TYR A 269 22.93 6.43 19.93
N CYS A 270 23.09 7.72 19.65
CA CYS A 270 24.10 8.19 18.69
C CYS A 270 25.53 7.88 19.15
N GLN A 271 25.82 8.02 20.46
CA GLN A 271 27.11 7.68 21.03
C GLN A 271 27.38 6.17 20.92
N GLU A 272 26.40 5.33 21.25
CA GLU A 272 26.51 3.87 21.16
C GLU A 272 26.80 3.40 19.73
N TYR A 273 26.04 3.92 18.76
CA TYR A 273 26.18 3.51 17.37
C TYR A 273 27.17 4.35 16.56
N GLY A 274 27.81 5.37 17.15
CA GLY A 274 28.85 6.21 16.54
C GLY A 274 28.33 7.10 15.42
N TYR A 275 27.14 7.70 15.58
CA TYR A 275 26.63 8.74 14.69
C TYR A 275 27.20 10.11 15.02
N THR A 276 27.33 10.96 14.01
CA THR A 276 27.62 12.37 14.20
C THR A 276 26.39 13.09 14.71
N VAL A 277 26.51 13.81 15.83
CA VAL A 277 25.40 14.54 16.46
C VAL A 277 25.50 16.03 16.14
N GLU A 278 24.38 16.65 15.85
CA GLU A 278 24.16 18.09 15.81
C GLU A 278 23.10 18.45 16.83
N TYR A 279 23.49 19.17 17.92
CA TYR A 279 22.54 19.47 18.98
C TYR A 279 21.57 20.58 18.60
N ILE A 280 20.33 20.43 19.02
CA ILE A 280 19.24 21.39 18.86
C ILE A 280 18.99 22.07 20.20
N GLU A 281 18.83 23.40 20.19
CA GLU A 281 18.41 24.14 21.38
C GLU A 281 16.95 23.82 21.74
N LYS A 282 16.68 23.59 23.04
CA LYS A 282 15.33 23.47 23.54
C LYS A 282 14.67 24.86 23.48
N GLN A 283 13.61 24.97 22.69
CA GLN A 283 12.78 26.18 22.70
C GLN A 283 11.93 26.27 23.96
#